data_d3831f6667b49d652f5be6eb6de2f091
#
_entry.id   d3831f6667b49d652f5be6eb6de2f091
#
_cell.length_a   1.000
_cell.length_b   1.000
_cell.length_c   1.000
_cell.angle_alpha   90.00
_cell.angle_beta   90.00
_cell.angle_gamma   90.00
#
_symmetry.space_group_name_H-M   'P 1'
#
loop_
_entity.id
_entity.type
_entity.pdbx_description
1 polymer ?
#
loop_
_entity_poly.entity_id
_entity_poly.type
_entity_poly.pdbx_seq_one_letter_code
_entity_poly.pdbx_strand_id
1 'polypeptide(L)'
;MNRIIKLSPWALLAIISFIVLYACSYYAHTNYRVLAFDQDIFYVIGRNWAEGKLPYVTAWDSKGPYIFFFNMLGYLITKSDIGVVLLESINFTFVSWCSYFFLGKYCSKKTSFIYTLFFIASYTIINSGGNQVGDCNLLLSVISIFLVYNWTRKYQDNIIEHPWKYAFIYGLFFASCLLSRLTNAVAICASILAIASILVFHKKWNNLIKNVIAFITGCCTFVLPFII
;
A
#
# COMPACT_ATOMS: atom_id res chain seq x y z
N MET A 1 -33.53 11.64 26.06
CA MET A 1 -32.66 12.56 25.30
C MET A 1 -31.52 11.74 24.71
N ASN A 2 -31.66 11.29 23.46
CA ASN A 2 -30.70 10.39 22.79
C ASN A 2 -29.41 11.14 22.52
N ARG A 3 -28.34 10.79 23.23
CA ARG A 3 -26.99 11.20 22.84
C ARG A 3 -26.64 10.51 21.51
N ILE A 4 -26.76 11.22 20.40
CA ILE A 4 -26.21 10.79 19.13
C ILE A 4 -24.68 10.68 19.34
N ILE A 5 -24.18 9.46 19.36
CA ILE A 5 -22.73 9.20 19.41
C ILE A 5 -22.14 9.77 18.11
N LYS A 6 -21.51 10.94 18.20
CA LYS A 6 -20.77 11.50 17.06
C LYS A 6 -19.51 10.65 16.86
N LEU A 7 -19.59 9.68 15.94
CA LEU A 7 -18.41 8.93 15.49
C LEU A 7 -17.37 9.90 14.94
N SER A 8 -16.12 9.71 15.31
CA SER A 8 -15.02 10.49 14.73
C SER A 8 -14.91 10.17 13.23
N PRO A 9 -14.46 11.10 12.37
CA PRO A 9 -14.23 10.81 10.95
C PRO A 9 -13.32 9.60 10.72
N TRP A 10 -12.36 9.37 11.60
CA TRP A 10 -11.45 8.23 11.56
C TRP A 10 -12.17 6.89 11.76
N ALA A 11 -13.04 6.81 12.77
CA ALA A 11 -13.84 5.62 13.02
C ALA A 11 -14.82 5.35 11.87
N LEU A 12 -15.44 6.41 11.35
CA LEU A 12 -16.38 6.30 10.24
C LEU A 12 -15.66 5.80 8.96
N LEU A 13 -14.47 6.30 8.66
CA LEU A 13 -13.67 5.83 7.53
C LEU A 13 -13.27 4.36 7.69
N ALA A 14 -12.90 3.92 8.89
CA ALA A 14 -12.58 2.52 9.17
C ALA A 14 -13.78 1.60 8.90
N ILE A 15 -14.95 1.97 9.42
CA ILE A 15 -16.20 1.21 9.22
C ILE A 15 -16.58 1.16 7.74
N ILE A 16 -16.52 2.29 7.03
CA ILE A 16 -16.87 2.36 5.61
C ILE A 16 -15.87 1.56 4.78
N SER A 17 -14.56 1.67 5.04
CA SER A 17 -13.53 0.88 4.34
C SER A 17 -13.81 -0.61 4.48
N PHE A 18 -14.10 -1.08 5.70
CA PHE A 18 -14.43 -2.47 5.93
C PHE A 18 -15.71 -2.90 5.18
N ILE A 19 -16.81 -2.13 5.31
CA ILE A 19 -18.09 -2.48 4.68
C ILE A 19 -17.96 -2.53 3.16
N VAL A 20 -17.32 -1.52 2.55
CA VAL A 20 -17.18 -1.42 1.09
C VAL A 20 -16.31 -2.55 0.57
N LEU A 21 -15.17 -2.81 1.23
CA LEU A 21 -14.29 -3.90 0.82
C LEU A 21 -14.98 -5.26 0.96
N TYR A 22 -15.61 -5.51 2.10
CA TYR A 22 -16.32 -6.77 2.35
C TYR A 22 -17.46 -6.99 1.34
N ALA A 23 -18.26 -5.93 1.05
CA ALA A 23 -19.37 -6.04 0.12
C ALA A 23 -18.92 -6.29 -1.34
N CYS A 24 -17.73 -5.80 -1.72
CA CYS A 24 -17.19 -5.96 -3.06
C CYS A 24 -16.25 -7.16 -3.21
N SER A 25 -15.76 -7.74 -2.11
CA SER A 25 -14.81 -8.86 -2.14
C SER A 25 -15.43 -10.11 -2.72
N TYR A 26 -14.68 -10.83 -3.55
CA TYR A 26 -15.07 -12.14 -4.06
C TYR A 26 -15.21 -13.19 -2.95
N TYR A 27 -14.54 -13.01 -1.83
CA TYR A 27 -14.62 -13.89 -0.65
C TYR A 27 -15.83 -13.60 0.26
N ALA A 28 -16.60 -12.54 -0.02
CA ALA A 28 -17.83 -12.31 0.70
C ALA A 28 -18.90 -13.34 0.31
N HIS A 29 -19.70 -13.82 1.27
CA HIS A 29 -20.76 -14.79 1.04
C HIS A 29 -21.75 -14.40 -0.06
N THR A 30 -21.94 -13.10 -0.28
CA THR A 30 -22.81 -12.55 -1.34
C THR A 30 -22.23 -12.75 -2.74
N ASN A 31 -20.89 -12.83 -2.87
CA ASN A 31 -20.17 -12.87 -4.14
C ASN A 31 -19.50 -14.22 -4.42
N TYR A 32 -19.68 -15.21 -3.57
CA TYR A 32 -18.98 -16.51 -3.56
C TYR A 32 -19.11 -17.34 -4.85
N ARG A 33 -19.92 -16.91 -5.81
CA ARG A 33 -20.11 -17.61 -7.09
C ARG A 33 -19.33 -17.03 -8.26
N VAL A 34 -18.60 -15.95 -8.03
CA VAL A 34 -17.80 -15.31 -9.08
C VAL A 34 -16.39 -15.87 -9.00
N LEU A 35 -15.94 -16.52 -10.07
CA LEU A 35 -14.57 -17.02 -10.18
C LEU A 35 -13.59 -15.83 -10.20
N ALA A 36 -12.76 -15.75 -9.18
CA ALA A 36 -11.74 -14.72 -9.00
C ALA A 36 -10.36 -15.33 -9.30
N PHE A 37 -10.06 -15.58 -10.57
CA PHE A 37 -8.91 -16.39 -11.01
C PHE A 37 -7.58 -16.02 -10.30
N ASP A 38 -7.16 -14.77 -10.36
CA ASP A 38 -5.89 -14.34 -9.76
C ASP A 38 -5.93 -14.39 -8.23
N GLN A 39 -7.03 -13.90 -7.62
CA GLN A 39 -7.19 -13.86 -6.17
C GLN A 39 -7.17 -15.27 -5.55
N ASP A 40 -7.85 -16.22 -6.20
CA ASP A 40 -7.89 -17.62 -5.74
C ASP A 40 -6.50 -18.26 -5.82
N ILE A 41 -5.72 -17.99 -6.87
CA ILE A 41 -4.34 -18.46 -6.99
C ILE A 41 -3.50 -17.91 -5.83
N PHE A 42 -3.59 -16.60 -5.55
CA PHE A 42 -2.83 -15.96 -4.47
C PHE A 42 -3.20 -16.54 -3.11
N TYR A 43 -4.50 -16.77 -2.88
CA TYR A 43 -4.99 -17.39 -1.66
C TYR A 43 -4.49 -18.83 -1.50
N VAL A 44 -4.59 -19.65 -2.53
CA VAL A 44 -4.13 -21.07 -2.49
C VAL A 44 -2.62 -21.15 -2.22
N ILE A 45 -1.81 -20.31 -2.89
CA ILE A 45 -0.35 -20.27 -2.65
C ILE A 45 -0.06 -19.79 -1.24
N GLY A 46 -0.74 -18.73 -0.77
CA GLY A 46 -0.57 -18.22 0.59
C GLY A 46 -0.97 -19.22 1.67
N ARG A 47 -2.09 -19.92 1.48
CA ARG A 47 -2.52 -21.02 2.35
C ARG A 47 -1.48 -22.15 2.40
N ASN A 48 -1.02 -22.60 1.23
CA ASN A 48 0.02 -23.63 1.15
C ASN A 48 1.29 -23.19 1.90
N TRP A 49 1.69 -21.91 1.78
CA TRP A 49 2.83 -21.37 2.52
C TRP A 49 2.60 -21.39 4.03
N ALA A 50 1.40 -21.07 4.50
CA ALA A 50 1.03 -21.19 5.91
C ALA A 50 1.08 -22.64 6.44
N GLU A 51 0.94 -23.62 5.55
CA GLU A 51 1.08 -25.06 5.83
C GLU A 51 2.52 -25.58 5.67
N GLY A 52 3.51 -24.69 5.49
CA GLY A 52 4.93 -25.03 5.35
C GLY A 52 5.36 -25.40 3.93
N LYS A 53 4.54 -25.21 2.93
CA LYS A 53 4.85 -25.48 1.51
C LYS A 53 5.28 -24.17 0.85
N LEU A 54 6.57 -24.03 0.53
CA LEU A 54 7.10 -22.80 -0.03
C LEU A 54 6.51 -22.46 -1.41
N PRO A 55 6.22 -21.17 -1.68
CA PRO A 55 5.89 -20.69 -3.02
C PRO A 55 6.96 -21.10 -4.03
N TYR A 56 6.57 -21.24 -5.28
CA TYR A 56 7.41 -21.65 -6.44
C TYR A 56 7.97 -23.08 -6.36
N VAL A 57 7.89 -23.77 -5.21
CA VAL A 57 8.26 -25.18 -5.07
C VAL A 57 7.05 -26.09 -5.29
N THR A 58 5.92 -25.76 -4.67
CA THR A 58 4.70 -26.58 -4.71
C THR A 58 3.59 -25.98 -5.57
N ALA A 59 3.60 -24.68 -5.76
CA ALA A 59 2.67 -23.96 -6.63
C ALA A 59 3.40 -22.75 -7.23
N TRP A 60 3.16 -22.48 -8.50
CA TRP A 60 3.85 -21.43 -9.25
C TRP A 60 2.88 -20.39 -9.81
N ASP A 61 3.27 -19.12 -9.76
CA ASP A 61 2.67 -18.00 -10.46
C ASP A 61 3.74 -17.00 -10.85
N SER A 62 3.47 -16.12 -11.81
CA SER A 62 4.39 -15.10 -12.31
C SER A 62 4.57 -13.89 -11.38
N LYS A 63 3.79 -13.79 -10.30
CA LYS A 63 3.88 -12.69 -9.34
C LYS A 63 4.95 -12.97 -8.30
N GLY A 64 5.46 -11.90 -7.68
CA GLY A 64 6.46 -12.02 -6.62
C GLY A 64 5.87 -12.52 -5.29
N PRO A 65 6.72 -12.93 -4.33
CA PRO A 65 6.31 -13.61 -3.10
C PRO A 65 5.50 -12.73 -2.14
N TYR A 66 5.53 -11.40 -2.28
CA TYR A 66 4.89 -10.51 -1.32
C TYR A 66 3.36 -10.66 -1.28
N ILE A 67 2.70 -10.84 -2.43
CA ILE A 67 1.24 -11.06 -2.45
C ILE A 67 0.88 -12.41 -1.81
N PHE A 68 1.68 -13.45 -2.00
CA PHE A 68 1.46 -14.75 -1.36
C PHE A 68 1.67 -14.68 0.14
N PHE A 69 2.70 -13.93 0.59
CA PHE A 69 2.93 -13.66 2.01
C PHE A 69 1.76 -12.91 2.64
N PHE A 70 1.22 -11.92 1.95
CA PHE A 70 0.03 -11.19 2.40
C PHE A 70 -1.17 -12.14 2.58
N ASN A 71 -1.42 -13.02 1.61
CA ASN A 71 -2.47 -14.03 1.70
C ASN A 71 -2.20 -15.07 2.79
N MET A 72 -0.94 -15.46 2.99
CA MET A 72 -0.52 -16.33 4.09
C MET A 72 -0.90 -15.72 5.45
N LEU A 73 -0.56 -14.46 5.67
CA LEU A 73 -0.92 -13.75 6.90
C LEU A 73 -2.44 -13.69 7.08
N GLY A 74 -3.19 -13.37 6.03
CA GLY A 74 -4.65 -13.40 6.06
C GLY A 74 -5.20 -14.76 6.47
N TYR A 75 -4.73 -15.84 5.85
CA TYR A 75 -5.13 -17.20 6.21
C TYR A 75 -4.81 -17.55 7.67
N LEU A 76 -3.66 -17.10 8.19
CA LEU A 76 -3.28 -17.37 9.58
C LEU A 76 -4.23 -16.74 10.60
N ILE A 77 -4.94 -15.66 10.26
CA ILE A 77 -5.88 -14.95 11.16
C ILE A 77 -7.13 -15.81 11.45
N THR A 78 -7.74 -16.39 10.41
CA THR A 78 -9.04 -17.10 10.56
C THR A 78 -9.03 -18.54 10.06
N LYS A 79 -7.93 -19.00 9.47
CA LYS A 79 -7.81 -20.28 8.75
C LYS A 79 -8.78 -20.39 7.57
N SER A 80 -9.21 -19.26 7.03
CA SER A 80 -10.12 -19.15 5.88
C SER A 80 -9.77 -17.93 5.03
N ASP A 81 -10.42 -17.80 3.88
CA ASP A 81 -10.34 -16.68 2.94
C ASP A 81 -10.81 -15.33 3.55
N ILE A 82 -11.78 -15.40 4.48
CA ILE A 82 -12.24 -14.21 5.23
C ILE A 82 -11.08 -13.50 5.95
N GLY A 83 -10.06 -14.21 6.38
CA GLY A 83 -8.88 -13.60 7.00
C GLY A 83 -8.11 -12.69 6.05
N VAL A 84 -8.10 -12.99 4.76
CA VAL A 84 -7.51 -12.11 3.74
C VAL A 84 -8.32 -10.82 3.64
N VAL A 85 -9.66 -10.92 3.59
CA VAL A 85 -10.55 -9.74 3.57
C VAL A 85 -10.37 -8.87 4.81
N LEU A 86 -10.20 -9.47 5.99
CA LEU A 86 -9.94 -8.74 7.22
C LEU A 86 -8.60 -8.00 7.16
N LEU A 87 -7.54 -8.67 6.72
CA LEU A 87 -6.22 -8.07 6.59
C LEU A 87 -6.22 -6.92 5.57
N GLU A 88 -6.87 -7.10 4.43
CA GLU A 88 -7.06 -6.04 3.44
C GLU A 88 -7.87 -4.87 3.97
N SER A 89 -8.93 -5.15 4.74
CA SER A 89 -9.75 -4.10 5.36
C SER A 89 -8.95 -3.25 6.34
N ILE A 90 -8.03 -3.87 7.07
CA ILE A 90 -7.07 -3.16 7.95
C ILE A 90 -6.14 -2.29 7.10
N ASN A 91 -5.53 -2.85 6.07
CA ASN A 91 -4.66 -2.10 5.16
C ASN A 91 -5.40 -0.92 4.52
N PHE A 92 -6.60 -1.15 4.02
CA PHE A 92 -7.44 -0.12 3.40
C PHE A 92 -7.90 0.97 4.38
N THR A 93 -8.11 0.61 5.65
CA THR A 93 -8.36 1.57 6.71
C THR A 93 -7.18 2.53 6.90
N PHE A 94 -5.95 2.00 6.96
CA PHE A 94 -4.75 2.84 7.05
C PHE A 94 -4.55 3.71 5.81
N VAL A 95 -4.79 3.17 4.63
CA VAL A 95 -4.77 3.94 3.36
C VAL A 95 -5.76 5.10 3.41
N SER A 96 -7.00 4.85 3.87
CA SER A 96 -8.04 5.85 4.00
C SER A 96 -7.66 6.94 5.01
N TRP A 97 -7.09 6.54 6.14
CA TRP A 97 -6.61 7.47 7.15
C TRP A 97 -5.46 8.34 6.62
N CYS A 98 -4.49 7.75 5.96
CA CYS A 98 -3.41 8.50 5.32
C CYS A 98 -3.96 9.47 4.28
N SER A 99 -4.86 9.04 3.42
CA SER A 99 -5.47 9.86 2.39
C SER A 99 -6.25 11.05 3.02
N TYR A 100 -7.08 10.78 4.01
CA TYR A 100 -7.81 11.82 4.74
C TYR A 100 -6.88 12.83 5.42
N PHE A 101 -5.84 12.33 6.10
CA PHE A 101 -4.84 13.17 6.77
C PHE A 101 -4.09 14.06 5.77
N PHE A 102 -3.65 13.48 4.65
CA PHE A 102 -2.87 14.21 3.65
C PHE A 102 -3.70 15.25 2.92
N LEU A 103 -4.91 14.88 2.50
CA LEU A 103 -5.85 15.82 1.90
C LEU A 103 -6.23 16.95 2.86
N GLY A 104 -6.37 16.65 4.15
CA GLY A 104 -6.69 17.61 5.21
C GLY A 104 -5.65 18.71 5.41
N LYS A 105 -4.44 18.56 4.86
CA LYS A 105 -3.42 19.62 4.86
C LYS A 105 -3.66 20.69 3.77
N TYR A 106 -4.43 20.37 2.75
CA TYR A 106 -4.64 21.21 1.57
C TYR A 106 -6.11 21.58 1.32
N CYS A 107 -7.02 20.79 1.87
CA CYS A 107 -8.45 20.97 1.72
C CYS A 107 -9.15 21.09 3.08
N SER A 108 -10.40 21.54 3.08
CA SER A 108 -11.23 21.52 4.28
C SER A 108 -11.43 20.06 4.76
N LYS A 109 -11.66 19.87 6.05
CA LYS A 109 -11.92 18.53 6.63
C LYS A 109 -13.10 17.83 5.95
N LYS A 110 -14.15 18.58 5.60
CA LYS A 110 -15.34 18.05 4.90
C LYS A 110 -14.97 17.59 3.48
N THR A 111 -14.24 18.40 2.75
CA THR A 111 -13.77 18.09 1.38
C THR A 111 -12.85 16.88 1.38
N SER A 112 -11.89 16.83 2.31
CA SER A 112 -10.97 15.70 2.46
C SER A 112 -11.71 14.39 2.75
N PHE A 113 -12.73 14.43 3.59
CA PHE A 113 -13.56 13.27 3.89
C PHE A 113 -14.32 12.77 2.65
N ILE A 114 -14.96 13.68 1.89
CA ILE A 114 -15.70 13.34 0.66
C ILE A 114 -14.75 12.72 -0.38
N TYR A 115 -13.58 13.31 -0.62
CA TYR A 115 -12.62 12.75 -1.57
C TYR A 115 -12.08 11.39 -1.12
N THR A 116 -11.86 11.20 0.17
CA THR A 116 -11.45 9.89 0.71
C THR A 116 -12.53 8.84 0.50
N LEU A 117 -13.80 9.17 0.71
CA LEU A 117 -14.92 8.26 0.42
C LEU A 117 -15.00 7.91 -1.06
N PHE A 118 -14.86 8.90 -1.94
CA PHE A 118 -14.84 8.68 -3.38
C PHE A 118 -13.67 7.77 -3.79
N PHE A 119 -12.49 7.99 -3.22
CA PHE A 119 -11.33 7.14 -3.45
C PHE A 119 -11.59 5.69 -3.01
N ILE A 120 -12.10 5.45 -1.80
CA ILE A 120 -12.43 4.12 -1.29
C ILE A 120 -13.38 3.40 -2.26
N ALA A 121 -14.50 4.04 -2.59
CA ALA A 121 -15.53 3.44 -3.43
C ALA A 121 -15.00 3.13 -4.85
N SER A 122 -14.37 4.10 -5.51
CA SER A 122 -13.85 3.92 -6.87
C SER A 122 -12.73 2.87 -6.93
N TYR A 123 -11.80 2.90 -6.00
CA TYR A 123 -10.69 1.94 -5.96
C TYR A 123 -11.20 0.51 -5.79
N THR A 124 -12.09 0.28 -4.83
CA THR A 124 -12.62 -1.06 -4.53
C THR A 124 -13.43 -1.63 -5.70
N ILE A 125 -14.21 -0.79 -6.39
CA ILE A 125 -14.97 -1.21 -7.59
C ILE A 125 -14.03 -1.55 -8.73
N ILE A 126 -13.03 -0.71 -9.01
CA ILE A 126 -12.07 -0.91 -10.11
C ILE A 126 -11.22 -2.18 -9.90
N ASN A 127 -10.82 -2.45 -8.66
CA ASN A 127 -9.98 -3.60 -8.30
C ASN A 127 -10.79 -4.86 -7.92
N SER A 128 -12.05 -4.93 -8.36
CA SER A 128 -12.84 -6.15 -8.22
C SER A 128 -12.90 -6.69 -6.78
N GLY A 129 -13.01 -5.79 -5.80
CA GLY A 129 -13.18 -6.17 -4.40
C GLY A 129 -11.90 -6.53 -3.63
N GLY A 130 -10.72 -6.30 -4.20
CA GLY A 130 -9.45 -6.47 -3.50
C GLY A 130 -8.68 -7.75 -3.85
N ASN A 131 -7.67 -8.04 -3.04
CA ASN A 131 -6.67 -9.10 -3.23
C ASN A 131 -5.97 -9.04 -4.60
N GLN A 132 -5.73 -7.83 -5.08
CA GLN A 132 -4.92 -7.58 -6.26
C GLN A 132 -3.47 -7.30 -5.86
N VAL A 133 -2.55 -7.55 -6.79
CA VAL A 133 -1.10 -7.34 -6.53
C VAL A 133 -0.76 -5.89 -6.15
N GLY A 134 -1.59 -4.93 -6.55
CA GLY A 134 -1.44 -3.52 -6.18
C GLY A 134 -1.87 -3.20 -4.74
N ASP A 135 -2.79 -3.98 -4.19
CA ASP A 135 -3.44 -3.66 -2.91
C ASP A 135 -2.49 -3.77 -1.73
N CYS A 136 -1.64 -4.80 -1.71
CA CYS A 136 -0.63 -4.96 -0.67
C CYS A 136 0.42 -3.81 -0.66
N ASN A 137 0.62 -3.12 -1.78
CA ASN A 137 1.54 -1.99 -1.92
C ASN A 137 0.88 -0.62 -1.69
N LEU A 138 -0.45 -0.57 -1.60
CA LEU A 138 -1.21 0.67 -1.68
C LEU A 138 -0.86 1.67 -0.57
N LEU A 139 -0.67 1.19 0.66
CA LEU A 139 -0.31 2.04 1.79
C LEU A 139 1.04 2.72 1.57
N LEU A 140 2.06 1.96 1.18
CA LEU A 140 3.39 2.49 0.90
C LEU A 140 3.38 3.45 -0.30
N SER A 141 2.54 3.15 -1.31
CA SER A 141 2.33 4.03 -2.47
C SER A 141 1.78 5.39 -2.05
N VAL A 142 0.68 5.41 -1.29
CA VAL A 142 0.04 6.65 -0.82
C VAL A 142 1.00 7.48 0.05
N ILE A 143 1.72 6.83 0.95
CA ILE A 143 2.72 7.52 1.79
C ILE A 143 3.83 8.11 0.90
N SER A 144 4.37 7.33 -0.04
CA SER A 144 5.47 7.76 -0.90
C SER A 144 5.08 8.96 -1.79
N ILE A 145 3.91 8.90 -2.42
CA ILE A 145 3.37 10.02 -3.23
C ILE A 145 3.25 11.29 -2.37
N PHE A 146 2.73 11.15 -1.16
CA PHE A 146 2.62 12.29 -0.26
C PHE A 146 3.99 12.88 0.12
N LEU A 147 4.98 12.02 0.40
CA LEU A 147 6.33 12.49 0.75
C LEU A 147 7.01 13.21 -0.43
N VAL A 148 6.84 12.70 -1.66
CA VAL A 148 7.29 13.39 -2.89
C VAL A 148 6.64 14.77 -2.99
N TYR A 149 5.31 14.83 -2.89
CA TYR A 149 4.58 16.08 -2.96
C TYR A 149 4.99 17.08 -1.86
N ASN A 150 5.15 16.60 -0.63
CA ASN A 150 5.58 17.45 0.50
C ASN A 150 6.99 18.03 0.29
N TRP A 151 7.90 17.24 -0.28
CA TRP A 151 9.24 17.76 -0.62
C TRP A 151 9.19 18.73 -1.80
N THR A 152 8.41 18.46 -2.84
CA THR A 152 8.24 19.36 -3.99
C THR A 152 7.75 20.75 -3.56
N ARG A 153 6.83 20.81 -2.59
CA ARG A 153 6.40 22.09 -2.00
C ARG A 153 7.55 22.83 -1.32
N LYS A 154 8.34 22.12 -0.51
CA LYS A 154 9.52 22.70 0.15
C LYS A 154 10.59 23.15 -0.85
N TYR A 155 10.74 22.42 -1.93
CA TYR A 155 11.66 22.81 -3.01
C TYR A 155 11.24 24.14 -3.66
N GLN A 156 9.95 24.39 -3.85
CA GLN A 156 9.42 25.69 -4.29
C GLN A 156 9.78 26.82 -3.31
N ASP A 157 9.91 26.52 -2.02
CA ASP A 157 10.37 27.44 -0.99
C ASP A 157 11.92 27.50 -0.87
N ASN A 158 12.65 27.06 -1.91
CA ASN A 158 14.12 27.01 -1.99
C ASN A 158 14.79 26.04 -1.00
N ILE A 159 14.09 25.06 -0.44
CA ILE A 159 14.66 24.01 0.40
C ILE A 159 15.07 22.84 -0.49
N ILE A 160 16.33 22.83 -0.91
CA ILE A 160 16.87 21.86 -1.88
C ILE A 160 17.13 20.48 -1.25
N GLU A 161 17.52 20.45 0.02
CA GLU A 161 17.89 19.19 0.69
C GLU A 161 16.69 18.24 0.81
N HIS A 162 16.90 17.00 0.35
CA HIS A 162 15.89 15.96 0.48
C HIS A 162 16.08 15.16 1.78
N PRO A 163 15.03 14.96 2.58
CA PRO A 163 15.14 14.22 3.83
C PRO A 163 15.44 12.73 3.58
N TRP A 164 16.54 12.20 4.12
CA TRP A 164 16.93 10.79 3.97
C TRP A 164 15.84 9.80 4.43
N LYS A 165 15.03 10.19 5.44
CA LYS A 165 13.90 9.37 5.92
C LYS A 165 12.86 9.11 4.81
N TYR A 166 12.69 10.06 3.88
CA TYR A 166 11.78 9.88 2.74
C TYR A 166 12.36 8.86 1.76
N ALA A 167 13.67 8.94 1.49
CA ALA A 167 14.35 7.97 0.63
C ALA A 167 14.27 6.54 1.19
N PHE A 168 14.37 6.37 2.51
CA PHE A 168 14.15 5.08 3.16
C PHE A 168 12.76 4.51 2.87
N ILE A 169 11.70 5.32 3.01
CA ILE A 169 10.32 4.91 2.68
C ILE A 169 10.17 4.57 1.20
N TYR A 170 10.81 5.34 0.30
CA TYR A 170 10.81 5.01 -1.14
C TYR A 170 11.49 3.66 -1.40
N GLY A 171 12.55 3.34 -0.65
CA GLY A 171 13.22 2.03 -0.71
C GLY A 171 12.28 0.89 -0.29
N LEU A 172 11.56 1.05 0.81
CA LEU A 172 10.53 0.07 1.22
C LEU A 172 9.48 -0.14 0.13
N PHE A 173 8.95 0.96 -0.44
CA PHE A 173 7.94 0.88 -1.50
C PHE A 173 8.49 0.24 -2.77
N PHE A 174 9.67 0.64 -3.21
CA PHE A 174 10.31 0.04 -4.39
C PHE A 174 10.51 -1.46 -4.22
N ALA A 175 11.04 -1.89 -3.07
CA ALA A 175 11.26 -3.30 -2.76
C ALA A 175 9.96 -4.09 -2.68
N SER A 176 8.88 -3.50 -2.14
CA SER A 176 7.57 -4.15 -2.13
C SER A 176 7.03 -4.35 -3.55
N CYS A 177 7.27 -3.40 -4.45
CA CYS A 177 6.93 -3.54 -5.87
C CYS A 177 7.81 -4.60 -6.56
N LEU A 178 9.12 -4.66 -6.24
CA LEU A 178 10.03 -5.68 -6.77
C LEU A 178 9.57 -7.09 -6.39
N LEU A 179 9.12 -7.27 -5.15
CA LEU A 179 8.62 -8.54 -4.63
C LEU A 179 7.14 -8.82 -4.94
N SER A 180 6.47 -7.98 -5.71
CA SER A 180 5.09 -8.17 -6.14
C SER A 180 4.94 -7.98 -7.64
N ARG A 181 4.92 -6.74 -8.12
CA ARG A 181 4.83 -6.37 -9.54
C ARG A 181 5.61 -5.09 -9.79
N LEU A 182 6.75 -5.21 -10.46
CA LEU A 182 7.70 -4.11 -10.67
C LEU A 182 7.07 -2.91 -11.41
N THR A 183 6.07 -3.12 -12.27
CA THR A 183 5.37 -2.03 -12.96
C THR A 183 4.71 -1.03 -12.02
N ASN A 184 4.40 -1.42 -10.78
CA ASN A 184 3.84 -0.51 -9.77
C ASN A 184 4.88 0.52 -9.28
N ALA A 185 6.18 0.30 -9.53
CA ALA A 185 7.26 1.19 -9.11
C ALA A 185 7.55 2.34 -10.08
N VAL A 186 6.95 2.37 -11.26
CA VAL A 186 7.30 3.35 -12.33
C VAL A 186 7.22 4.78 -11.84
N ALA A 187 6.14 5.16 -11.17
CA ALA A 187 5.95 6.54 -10.68
C ALA A 187 6.99 6.94 -9.63
N ILE A 188 7.32 6.04 -8.70
CA ILE A 188 8.33 6.33 -7.67
C ILE A 188 9.74 6.37 -8.26
N CYS A 189 10.06 5.52 -9.23
CA CYS A 189 11.34 5.55 -9.94
C CYS A 189 11.52 6.91 -10.65
N ALA A 190 10.51 7.37 -11.39
CA ALA A 190 10.55 8.67 -12.03
C ALA A 190 10.76 9.82 -11.02
N SER A 191 10.06 9.74 -9.88
CA SER A 191 10.20 10.75 -8.81
C SER A 191 11.61 10.74 -8.20
N ILE A 192 12.17 9.56 -7.93
CA ILE A 192 13.54 9.41 -7.39
C ILE A 192 14.56 9.97 -8.37
N LEU A 193 14.42 9.67 -9.66
CA LEU A 193 15.31 10.20 -10.71
C LEU A 193 15.23 11.72 -10.78
N ALA A 194 14.04 12.32 -10.72
CA ALA A 194 13.86 13.76 -10.71
C ALA A 194 14.51 14.40 -9.46
N ILE A 195 14.30 13.83 -8.27
CA ILE A 195 14.92 14.29 -7.02
C ILE A 195 16.44 14.20 -7.11
N ALA A 196 16.99 13.08 -7.56
CA ALA A 196 18.43 12.88 -7.74
C ALA A 196 19.02 13.90 -8.71
N SER A 197 18.36 14.13 -9.86
CA SER A 197 18.79 15.13 -10.85
C SER A 197 18.85 16.55 -10.25
N ILE A 198 17.87 16.92 -9.45
CA ILE A 198 17.86 18.23 -8.75
C ILE A 198 19.04 18.32 -7.76
N LEU A 199 19.29 17.28 -6.96
CA LEU A 199 20.41 17.27 -6.02
C LEU A 199 21.77 17.35 -6.73
N VAL A 200 21.94 16.66 -7.87
CA VAL A 200 23.14 16.74 -8.71
C VAL A 200 23.32 18.14 -9.28
N PHE A 201 22.27 18.72 -9.86
CA PHE A 201 22.30 20.07 -10.43
C PHE A 201 22.73 21.12 -9.41
N HIS A 202 22.23 21.02 -8.16
CA HIS A 202 22.61 21.92 -7.06
C HIS A 202 23.88 21.48 -6.31
N LYS A 203 24.64 20.49 -6.82
CA LYS A 203 25.88 19.97 -6.21
C LYS A 203 25.74 19.51 -4.76
N LYS A 204 24.57 19.01 -4.36
CA LYS A 204 24.27 18.52 -3.01
C LYS A 204 24.69 17.06 -2.84
N TRP A 205 25.96 16.75 -3.15
CA TRP A 205 26.51 15.38 -3.18
C TRP A 205 26.34 14.63 -1.85
N ASN A 206 26.65 15.27 -0.72
CA ASN A 206 26.49 14.63 0.60
C ASN A 206 25.02 14.24 0.90
N ASN A 207 24.09 15.10 0.49
CA ASN A 207 22.67 14.81 0.65
C ASN A 207 22.24 13.65 -0.29
N LEU A 208 22.72 13.65 -1.53
CA LEU A 208 22.47 12.58 -2.48
C LEU A 208 22.96 11.22 -1.94
N ILE A 209 24.22 11.15 -1.47
CA ILE A 209 24.80 9.92 -0.92
C ILE A 209 23.98 9.41 0.28
N LYS A 210 23.62 10.30 1.22
CA LYS A 210 22.75 9.93 2.36
C LYS A 210 21.41 9.35 1.91
N ASN A 211 20.81 9.93 0.87
CA ASN A 211 19.54 9.45 0.33
C ASN A 211 19.70 8.09 -0.37
N VAL A 212 20.78 7.87 -1.13
CA VAL A 212 21.07 6.57 -1.77
C VAL A 212 21.24 5.48 -0.71
N ILE A 213 22.05 5.73 0.33
CA ILE A 213 22.26 4.78 1.42
C ILE A 213 20.91 4.47 2.10
N ALA A 214 20.13 5.48 2.42
CA ALA A 214 18.83 5.29 3.06
C ALA A 214 17.85 4.51 2.18
N PHE A 215 17.82 4.75 0.86
CA PHE A 215 17.03 4.00 -0.09
C PHE A 215 17.42 2.52 -0.12
N ILE A 216 18.71 2.23 -0.25
CA ILE A 216 19.23 0.84 -0.25
C ILE A 216 18.89 0.15 1.08
N THR A 217 19.07 0.84 2.21
CA THR A 217 18.69 0.30 3.53
C THR A 217 17.20 -0.02 3.60
N GLY A 218 16.34 0.84 3.08
CA GLY A 218 14.91 0.58 2.98
C GLY A 218 14.59 -0.65 2.14
N CYS A 219 15.24 -0.80 0.97
CA CYS A 219 15.11 -1.99 0.13
C CYS A 219 15.53 -3.26 0.89
N CYS A 220 16.71 -3.26 1.49
CA CYS A 220 17.22 -4.41 2.24
C CYS A 220 16.30 -4.79 3.40
N THR A 221 15.81 -3.80 4.15
CA THR A 221 14.88 -4.02 5.28
C THR A 221 13.61 -4.72 4.84
N PHE A 222 13.07 -4.35 3.66
CA PHE A 222 11.84 -4.97 3.15
C PHE A 222 12.09 -6.38 2.59
N VAL A 223 13.23 -6.60 1.91
CA VAL A 223 13.55 -7.88 1.27
C VAL A 223 13.98 -8.94 2.29
N LEU A 224 14.63 -8.53 3.38
CA LEU A 224 15.22 -9.44 4.37
C LEU A 224 14.29 -10.58 4.84
N PRO A 225 12.99 -10.36 5.16
CA PRO A 225 12.09 -11.44 5.57
C PRO A 225 11.80 -12.48 4.49
N PHE A 226 12.13 -12.21 3.22
CA PHE A 226 11.89 -13.08 2.06
C PHE A 226 13.15 -13.82 1.59
N ILE A 227 14.30 -13.62 2.25
CA ILE A 227 15.52 -14.38 2.02
C ILE A 227 15.41 -15.65 2.86
N ILE A 228 14.79 -16.67 2.29
CA ILE A 228 14.60 -17.99 2.90
C ILE A 228 15.48 -19.02 2.19
#